data_fc1aa0cb6a69a6b4e044733e482dde75
#
_entry.id   fc1aa0cb6a69a6b4e044733e482dde75
#
_cell.length_a   1.000
_cell.length_b   1.000
_cell.length_c   1.000
_cell.angle_alpha   90.00
_cell.angle_beta   90.00
_cell.angle_gamma   90.00
#
_symmetry.space_group_name_H-M   'P 1'
#
loop_
_entity.id
_entity.type
_entity.pdbx_description
1 polymer ?
#
loop_
_entity_poly.entity_id
_entity_poly.type
_entity_poly.pdbx_seq_one_letter_code
_entity_poly.pdbx_strand_id
1 'polypeptide(L)'
;MKNIEDIKSSLRRSSSIVSGLVLLTGLDRVYENIHDSELLEYVPIKIVSIMEEHFRQIYKDIIDKKEYRVNLKKVKFLRGLTFDFDVIEAFQSNEISLGENLSYHFPCSSVNQIFEHLGQLLGVDFRHKLIDKIMQYEGKVDLPDEEARKNISYFFKSIEIIFEIRHILCHEGGLTKPLDNKFIMQMISDSQLFVQFADFLIDDIMYPDFDFTQVAMNEDASQSFDLAEKQLEDIIEHLKNKDKNDIWDFSYLEEWKKYREAKAKCESKCCEGGSMYPTVYMTSMAGTTENMISQLKKDFRLYDWDDRGESDI
;
A
#
# COMPACT_ATOMS: atom_id res chain seq x y z
N MET A 1 8.52 1.13 21.23
CA MET A 1 7.91 2.01 20.20
C MET A 1 9.04 2.36 19.24
N LYS A 2 8.85 2.21 17.92
CA LYS A 2 9.85 2.74 16.97
C LYS A 2 9.85 4.25 17.10
N ASN A 3 11.02 4.87 17.17
CA ASN A 3 11.11 6.32 17.15
C ASN A 3 10.89 6.85 15.72
N ILE A 4 10.69 8.16 15.57
CA ILE A 4 10.41 8.80 14.28
C ILE A 4 11.52 8.55 13.26
N GLU A 5 12.78 8.49 13.70
CA GLU A 5 13.94 8.24 12.83
C GLU A 5 13.94 6.80 12.29
N ASP A 6 13.51 5.82 13.11
CA ASP A 6 13.34 4.43 12.66
C ASP A 6 12.26 4.33 11.59
N ILE A 7 11.14 5.07 11.76
CA ILE A 7 10.06 5.13 10.78
C ILE A 7 10.56 5.77 9.49
N LYS A 8 11.16 6.98 9.56
CA LYS A 8 11.72 7.68 8.40
C LYS A 8 12.77 6.84 7.66
N SER A 9 13.62 6.11 8.38
CA SER A 9 14.64 5.25 7.78
C SER A 9 14.04 4.02 7.09
N SER A 10 12.93 3.49 7.62
CA SER A 10 12.17 2.41 6.98
C SER A 10 11.51 2.89 5.69
N LEU A 11 10.88 4.07 5.70
CA LEU A 11 10.26 4.68 4.53
C LEU A 11 11.25 4.89 3.39
N ARG A 12 12.46 5.36 3.68
CA ARG A 12 13.51 5.52 2.66
C ARG A 12 13.90 4.19 1.99
N ARG A 13 13.77 3.07 2.71
CA ARG A 13 14.02 1.73 2.16
C ARG A 13 12.85 1.16 1.38
N SER A 14 11.61 1.55 1.72
CA SER A 14 10.38 1.11 1.06
C SER A 14 9.94 2.00 -0.10
N SER A 15 10.68 3.06 -0.42
CA SER A 15 10.35 4.02 -1.48
C SER A 15 10.40 3.45 -2.90
N SER A 16 10.88 2.22 -3.09
CA SER A 16 10.59 1.41 -4.27
C SER A 16 9.46 0.45 -3.90
N ILE A 17 8.22 0.80 -4.26
CA ILE A 17 7.03 -0.04 -4.03
C ILE A 17 7.14 -1.30 -4.89
N VAL A 18 7.89 -2.26 -4.41
CA VAL A 18 7.87 -3.60 -4.97
C VAL A 18 6.81 -4.35 -4.17
N SER A 19 5.68 -4.72 -4.81
CA SER A 19 4.61 -5.44 -4.14
C SER A 19 5.13 -6.71 -3.47
N GLY A 20 4.52 -7.14 -2.36
CA GLY A 20 4.88 -8.39 -1.68
C GLY A 20 4.87 -9.59 -2.63
N LEU A 21 3.93 -9.63 -3.58
CA LEU A 21 3.85 -10.66 -4.61
C LEU A 21 5.11 -10.70 -5.50
N VAL A 22 5.62 -9.55 -5.93
CA VAL A 22 6.85 -9.48 -6.76
C VAL A 22 8.06 -9.94 -5.95
N LEU A 23 8.14 -9.59 -4.67
CA LEU A 23 9.22 -10.04 -3.79
C LEU A 23 9.17 -11.55 -3.54
N LEU A 24 7.98 -12.13 -3.35
CA LEU A 24 7.79 -13.57 -3.21
C LEU A 24 8.13 -14.32 -4.50
N THR A 25 7.76 -13.77 -5.66
CA THR A 25 8.16 -14.32 -6.97
C THR A 25 9.69 -14.24 -7.19
N GLY A 26 10.31 -13.15 -6.70
CA GLY A 26 11.76 -13.02 -6.71
C GLY A 26 12.45 -14.05 -5.81
N LEU A 27 11.84 -14.37 -4.67
CA LEU A 27 12.34 -15.39 -3.73
C LEU A 27 12.31 -16.79 -4.35
N ASP A 28 11.29 -17.13 -5.13
CA ASP A 28 11.19 -18.40 -5.86
C ASP A 28 12.39 -18.61 -6.79
N ARG A 29 12.76 -17.57 -7.55
CA ARG A 29 13.94 -17.60 -8.43
C ARG A 29 15.28 -17.75 -7.67
N VAL A 30 15.37 -17.10 -6.49
CA VAL A 30 16.56 -17.19 -5.64
C VAL A 30 16.66 -18.59 -5.05
N TYR A 31 15.54 -19.16 -4.61
CA TYR A 31 15.46 -20.49 -4.02
C TYR A 31 16.00 -21.59 -4.97
N GLU A 32 15.69 -21.53 -6.26
CA GLU A 32 16.20 -22.49 -7.25
C GLU A 32 17.74 -22.59 -7.28
N ASN A 33 18.44 -21.58 -6.80
CA ASN A 33 19.90 -21.51 -6.74
C ASN A 33 20.49 -21.86 -5.36
N ILE A 34 19.65 -22.17 -4.35
CA ILE A 34 20.10 -22.56 -3.02
C ILE A 34 20.31 -24.07 -2.98
N HIS A 35 21.58 -24.47 -2.81
CA HIS A 35 21.98 -25.90 -2.73
C HIS A 35 22.36 -26.33 -1.31
N ASP A 36 22.51 -25.36 -0.40
CA ASP A 36 22.86 -25.62 0.99
C ASP A 36 21.58 -25.72 1.84
N SER A 37 21.42 -26.85 2.54
CA SER A 37 20.25 -27.11 3.39
C SER A 37 20.12 -26.12 4.57
N GLU A 38 21.23 -25.59 5.09
CA GLU A 38 21.20 -24.61 6.17
C GLU A 38 20.65 -23.26 5.65
N LEU A 39 20.94 -22.89 4.40
CA LEU A 39 20.42 -21.69 3.79
C LEU A 39 18.91 -21.78 3.51
N LEU A 40 18.36 -22.98 3.36
CA LEU A 40 16.91 -23.17 3.18
C LEU A 40 16.10 -22.72 4.39
N GLU A 41 16.67 -22.74 5.60
CA GLU A 41 16.01 -22.25 6.82
C GLU A 41 15.76 -20.73 6.82
N TYR A 42 16.49 -19.98 5.98
CA TYR A 42 16.23 -18.53 5.83
C TYR A 42 15.00 -18.21 4.97
N VAL A 43 14.51 -19.16 4.17
CA VAL A 43 13.37 -18.93 3.26
C VAL A 43 12.09 -18.62 4.05
N PRO A 44 11.65 -19.38 5.05
CA PRO A 44 10.48 -19.03 5.87
C PRO A 44 10.61 -17.67 6.57
N ILE A 45 11.81 -17.34 7.06
CA ILE A 45 12.08 -16.03 7.68
C ILE A 45 11.87 -14.92 6.66
N LYS A 46 12.36 -15.10 5.45
CA LYS A 46 12.22 -14.11 4.38
C LYS A 46 10.76 -13.99 3.91
N ILE A 47 10.03 -15.10 3.78
CA ILE A 47 8.61 -15.11 3.43
C ILE A 47 7.82 -14.26 4.44
N VAL A 48 7.96 -14.55 5.74
CA VAL A 48 7.23 -13.80 6.79
C VAL A 48 7.61 -12.33 6.77
N SER A 49 8.91 -12.01 6.61
CA SER A 49 9.35 -10.61 6.53
C SER A 49 8.73 -9.85 5.35
N ILE A 50 8.57 -10.52 4.20
CA ILE A 50 7.91 -9.95 3.02
C ILE A 50 6.41 -9.73 3.31
N MET A 51 5.73 -10.72 3.88
CA MET A 51 4.31 -10.61 4.23
C MET A 51 4.06 -9.52 5.29
N GLU A 52 4.89 -9.46 6.35
CA GLU A 52 4.79 -8.41 7.37
C GLU A 52 4.92 -7.02 6.76
N GLU A 53 5.87 -6.80 5.87
CA GLU A 53 6.04 -5.50 5.21
C GLU A 53 4.90 -5.19 4.25
N HIS A 54 4.46 -6.18 3.46
CA HIS A 54 3.33 -6.04 2.55
C HIS A 54 2.05 -5.61 3.27
N PHE A 55 1.66 -6.32 4.33
CA PHE A 55 0.46 -5.97 5.08
C PHE A 55 0.59 -4.65 5.84
N ARG A 56 1.81 -4.28 6.25
CA ARG A 56 2.06 -2.96 6.85
C ARG A 56 1.81 -1.83 5.86
N GLN A 57 2.20 -1.99 4.59
CA GLN A 57 1.88 -1.02 3.54
C GLN A 57 0.37 -0.93 3.30
N ILE A 58 -0.32 -2.06 3.27
CA ILE A 58 -1.79 -2.10 3.16
C ILE A 58 -2.45 -1.36 4.33
N TYR A 59 -2.02 -1.61 5.58
CA TYR A 59 -2.56 -0.88 6.73
C TYR A 59 -2.36 0.62 6.60
N LYS A 60 -1.16 1.04 6.16
CA LYS A 60 -0.88 2.44 5.85
C LYS A 60 -1.89 3.01 4.85
N ASP A 61 -2.07 2.35 3.72
CA ASP A 61 -2.94 2.82 2.65
C ASP A 61 -4.42 2.90 3.09
N ILE A 62 -4.91 1.93 3.87
CA ILE A 62 -6.25 1.97 4.44
C ILE A 62 -6.40 3.13 5.44
N ILE A 63 -5.43 3.35 6.32
CA ILE A 63 -5.47 4.39 7.35
C ILE A 63 -5.41 5.79 6.72
N ASP A 64 -4.64 5.96 5.65
CA ASP A 64 -4.52 7.24 4.95
C ASP A 64 -5.80 7.64 4.21
N LYS A 65 -6.66 6.67 3.85
CA LYS A 65 -7.99 6.95 3.33
C LYS A 65 -8.94 7.43 4.42
N LYS A 66 -9.50 8.63 4.24
CA LYS A 66 -10.32 9.32 5.24
C LYS A 66 -11.56 8.51 5.66
N GLU A 67 -12.20 7.80 4.73
CA GLU A 67 -13.40 7.00 4.97
C GLU A 67 -13.19 5.85 5.97
N TYR A 68 -12.00 5.26 6.03
CA TYR A 68 -11.69 4.17 6.95
C TYR A 68 -11.20 4.64 8.34
N ARG A 69 -10.84 5.90 8.50
CA ARG A 69 -10.33 6.45 9.78
C ARG A 69 -11.33 6.32 10.93
N VAL A 70 -12.62 6.28 10.66
CA VAL A 70 -13.65 6.05 11.67
C VAL A 70 -13.47 4.70 12.39
N ASN A 71 -12.93 3.72 11.70
CA ASN A 71 -12.70 2.39 12.23
C ASN A 71 -11.52 2.32 13.21
N LEU A 72 -10.55 3.25 13.13
CA LEU A 72 -9.43 3.33 14.08
C LEU A 72 -9.89 3.45 15.52
N LYS A 73 -11.05 4.08 15.77
CA LYS A 73 -11.66 4.18 17.10
C LYS A 73 -12.04 2.82 17.70
N LYS A 74 -12.22 1.79 16.87
CA LYS A 74 -12.56 0.42 17.26
C LYS A 74 -11.32 -0.40 17.61
N VAL A 75 -10.14 -0.01 17.14
CA VAL A 75 -8.87 -0.72 17.35
C VAL A 75 -8.39 -0.47 18.78
N LYS A 76 -8.50 -1.51 19.62
CA LYS A 76 -8.30 -1.37 21.07
C LYS A 76 -6.87 -0.94 21.47
N PHE A 77 -5.85 -1.49 20.80
CA PHE A 77 -4.45 -1.20 21.15
C PHE A 77 -3.99 0.20 20.73
N LEU A 78 -4.74 0.87 19.84
CA LEU A 78 -4.49 2.28 19.51
C LEU A 78 -5.03 3.24 20.58
N ARG A 79 -5.88 2.75 21.49
CA ARG A 79 -6.39 3.56 22.60
C ARG A 79 -5.27 3.81 23.60
N GLY A 80 -4.94 5.05 23.82
CA GLY A 80 -3.86 5.43 24.72
C GLY A 80 -2.48 5.56 24.06
N LEU A 81 -2.39 5.46 22.73
CA LEU A 81 -1.20 5.92 22.03
C LEU A 81 -1.03 7.40 22.27
N THR A 82 0.18 7.77 22.68
CA THR A 82 0.63 9.15 22.80
C THR A 82 1.66 9.42 21.73
N PHE A 83 1.59 10.58 21.12
CA PHE A 83 2.56 11.02 20.12
C PHE A 83 3.52 11.99 20.80
N ASP A 84 4.81 11.78 20.56
CA ASP A 84 5.84 12.73 20.94
C ASP A 84 5.73 14.00 20.07
N PHE A 85 6.30 15.09 20.55
CA PHE A 85 6.27 16.36 19.85
C PHE A 85 6.87 16.25 18.44
N ASP A 86 7.96 15.49 18.30
CA ASP A 86 8.64 15.26 17.01
C ASP A 86 7.74 14.56 15.98
N VAL A 87 6.86 13.63 16.44
CA VAL A 87 5.87 12.98 15.58
C VAL A 87 4.80 13.97 15.14
N ILE A 88 4.35 14.85 16.05
CA ILE A 88 3.37 15.89 15.72
C ILE A 88 3.96 16.88 14.71
N GLU A 89 5.20 17.29 14.90
CA GLU A 89 5.93 18.16 13.97
C GLU A 89 6.07 17.52 12.58
N ALA A 90 6.43 16.23 12.52
CA ALA A 90 6.53 15.49 11.28
C ALA A 90 5.18 15.34 10.54
N PHE A 91 4.06 15.24 11.26
CA PHE A 91 2.72 15.31 10.66
C PHE A 91 2.42 16.69 10.09
N GLN A 92 2.75 17.76 10.82
CA GLN A 92 2.52 19.13 10.37
C GLN A 92 3.38 19.52 9.17
N SER A 93 4.61 18.99 9.10
CA SER A 93 5.53 19.21 7.97
C SER A 93 5.28 18.27 6.77
N ASN A 94 4.27 17.38 6.86
CA ASN A 94 4.00 16.33 5.88
C ASN A 94 5.20 15.40 5.59
N GLU A 95 6.08 15.22 6.58
CA GLU A 95 7.20 14.29 6.45
C GLU A 95 6.78 12.83 6.58
N ILE A 96 5.70 12.59 7.33
CA ILE A 96 5.08 11.28 7.48
C ILE A 96 3.55 11.41 7.47
N SER A 97 2.86 10.38 6.94
CA SER A 97 1.40 10.28 7.03
C SER A 97 0.95 9.62 8.35
N LEU A 98 -0.34 9.74 8.66
CA LEU A 98 -0.93 9.03 9.79
C LEU A 98 -0.80 7.52 9.62
N GLY A 99 -1.03 7.02 8.40
CA GLY A 99 -0.89 5.61 8.06
C GLY A 99 0.53 5.12 8.23
N GLU A 100 1.52 5.89 7.79
CA GLU A 100 2.93 5.57 7.96
C GLU A 100 3.32 5.41 9.43
N ASN A 101 2.85 6.28 10.29
CA ASN A 101 3.12 6.15 11.72
C ASN A 101 2.36 4.97 12.34
N LEU A 102 1.03 4.90 12.14
CA LEU A 102 0.20 3.92 12.82
C LEU A 102 0.44 2.49 12.35
N SER A 103 0.77 2.26 11.07
CA SER A 103 0.97 0.91 10.53
C SER A 103 2.05 0.11 11.28
N TYR A 104 3.05 0.78 11.85
CA TYR A 104 4.10 0.13 12.67
C TYR A 104 3.61 -0.37 14.03
N HIS A 105 2.45 0.10 14.49
CA HIS A 105 1.85 -0.38 15.74
C HIS A 105 0.99 -1.64 15.54
N PHE A 106 0.69 -2.02 14.30
CA PHE A 106 -0.05 -3.22 13.99
C PHE A 106 0.88 -4.43 13.93
N PRO A 107 0.81 -5.37 14.89
CA PRO A 107 1.61 -6.58 14.82
C PRO A 107 1.13 -7.47 13.67
N CYS A 108 2.08 -8.06 12.94
CA CYS A 108 1.84 -8.98 11.84
C CYS A 108 2.49 -10.35 12.09
N SER A 109 2.60 -10.77 13.37
CA SER A 109 3.34 -11.99 13.74
C SER A 109 2.56 -13.29 13.56
N SER A 110 1.31 -13.22 13.10
CA SER A 110 0.48 -14.38 12.76
C SER A 110 -0.59 -14.01 11.73
N VAL A 111 -1.06 -14.99 10.98
CA VAL A 111 -2.15 -14.80 10.02
C VAL A 111 -3.45 -14.34 10.67
N ASN A 112 -3.73 -14.80 11.90
CA ASN A 112 -4.91 -14.39 12.64
C ASN A 112 -4.87 -12.90 13.02
N GLN A 113 -3.71 -12.37 13.38
CA GLN A 113 -3.54 -10.92 13.61
C GLN A 113 -3.77 -10.12 12.33
N ILE A 114 -3.25 -10.60 11.20
CA ILE A 114 -3.49 -9.95 9.90
C ILE A 114 -5.00 -9.88 9.62
N PHE A 115 -5.73 -11.00 9.77
CA PHE A 115 -7.18 -11.03 9.57
C PHE A 115 -7.93 -10.10 10.53
N GLU A 116 -7.55 -10.11 11.81
CA GLU A 116 -8.18 -9.25 12.81
C GLU A 116 -7.99 -7.77 12.47
N HIS A 117 -6.76 -7.37 12.14
CA HIS A 117 -6.45 -5.98 11.84
C HIS A 117 -7.10 -5.49 10.54
N LEU A 118 -7.04 -6.27 9.47
CA LEU A 118 -7.75 -5.95 8.22
C LEU A 118 -9.26 -5.87 8.45
N GLY A 119 -9.82 -6.81 9.21
CA GLY A 119 -11.23 -6.78 9.57
C GLY A 119 -11.63 -5.54 10.36
N GLN A 120 -10.80 -5.13 11.33
CA GLN A 120 -11.04 -3.91 12.12
C GLN A 120 -10.91 -2.64 11.26
N LEU A 121 -9.87 -2.54 10.43
CA LEU A 121 -9.60 -1.36 9.59
C LEU A 121 -10.65 -1.20 8.49
N LEU A 122 -11.01 -2.27 7.80
CA LEU A 122 -12.00 -2.25 6.72
C LEU A 122 -13.45 -2.29 7.22
N GLY A 123 -13.67 -2.65 8.49
CA GLY A 123 -15.00 -2.76 9.09
C GLY A 123 -15.80 -3.99 8.63
N VAL A 124 -15.14 -5.07 8.25
CA VAL A 124 -15.73 -6.32 7.72
C VAL A 124 -15.19 -7.56 8.45
N ASP A 125 -15.87 -8.70 8.31
CA ASP A 125 -15.25 -10.00 8.64
C ASP A 125 -14.33 -10.42 7.48
N PHE A 126 -13.07 -9.98 7.58
CA PHE A 126 -12.09 -10.16 6.51
C PHE A 126 -11.84 -11.64 6.21
N ARG A 127 -11.72 -12.48 7.25
CA ARG A 127 -11.47 -13.91 7.08
C ARG A 127 -12.60 -14.60 6.31
N HIS A 128 -13.85 -14.31 6.67
CA HIS A 128 -15.01 -14.89 6.00
C HIS A 128 -15.08 -14.43 4.54
N LYS A 129 -14.92 -13.13 4.29
CA LYS A 129 -14.91 -12.60 2.92
C LYS A 129 -13.77 -13.17 2.06
N LEU A 130 -12.60 -13.41 2.66
CA LEU A 130 -11.47 -14.02 1.94
C LEU A 130 -11.78 -15.47 1.55
N ILE A 131 -12.42 -16.23 2.43
CA ILE A 131 -12.91 -17.59 2.11
C ILE A 131 -13.88 -17.53 0.92
N ASP A 132 -14.87 -16.64 0.97
CA ASP A 132 -15.84 -16.48 -0.11
C ASP A 132 -15.16 -16.07 -1.43
N LYS A 133 -14.16 -15.19 -1.37
CA LYS A 133 -13.40 -14.77 -2.56
C LYS A 133 -12.62 -15.93 -3.18
N ILE A 134 -11.94 -16.74 -2.36
CA ILE A 134 -11.22 -17.94 -2.83
C ILE A 134 -12.19 -18.94 -3.43
N MET A 135 -13.34 -19.20 -2.78
CA MET A 135 -14.36 -20.10 -3.30
C MET A 135 -14.94 -19.63 -4.65
N GLN A 136 -15.15 -18.33 -4.84
CA GLN A 136 -15.59 -17.77 -6.12
C GLN A 136 -14.56 -18.00 -7.22
N TYR A 137 -13.29 -17.95 -6.89
CA TYR A 137 -12.21 -18.20 -7.84
C TYR A 137 -12.07 -19.68 -8.18
N GLU A 138 -12.14 -20.57 -7.16
CA GLU A 138 -12.10 -22.02 -7.32
C GLU A 138 -13.40 -22.59 -7.91
N GLY A 139 -14.55 -21.95 -7.69
CA GLY A 139 -15.85 -22.34 -8.27
C GLY A 139 -15.93 -22.32 -9.80
N LYS A 140 -14.83 -21.91 -10.46
CA LYS A 140 -14.56 -22.18 -11.88
C LYS A 140 -14.02 -23.60 -12.13
N VAL A 141 -13.73 -24.36 -11.07
CA VAL A 141 -13.32 -25.76 -11.09
C VAL A 141 -14.44 -26.53 -10.39
N ASP A 142 -15.04 -27.54 -11.02
CA ASP A 142 -16.17 -28.37 -10.55
C ASP A 142 -15.85 -29.19 -9.27
N LEU A 143 -15.52 -28.52 -8.16
CA LEU A 143 -15.31 -29.15 -6.85
C LEU A 143 -16.58 -29.01 -5.98
N PRO A 144 -16.98 -30.08 -5.23
CA PRO A 144 -18.06 -29.94 -4.24
C PRO A 144 -17.70 -28.92 -3.16
N ASP A 145 -18.63 -28.05 -2.76
CA ASP A 145 -18.45 -26.98 -1.76
C ASP A 145 -17.75 -27.42 -0.47
N GLU A 146 -17.97 -28.66 -0.04
CA GLU A 146 -17.37 -29.21 1.19
C GLU A 146 -15.88 -29.50 1.01
N GLU A 147 -15.47 -29.98 -0.17
CA GLU A 147 -14.07 -30.26 -0.50
C GLU A 147 -13.30 -28.96 -0.71
N ALA A 148 -13.89 -27.96 -1.36
CA ALA A 148 -13.32 -26.63 -1.49
C ALA A 148 -13.06 -25.96 -0.12
N ARG A 149 -14.04 -26.00 0.79
CA ARG A 149 -13.86 -25.49 2.17
C ARG A 149 -12.76 -26.20 2.94
N LYS A 150 -12.62 -27.51 2.76
CA LYS A 150 -11.57 -28.31 3.39
C LYS A 150 -10.19 -27.90 2.84
N ASN A 151 -10.08 -27.72 1.53
CA ASN A 151 -8.83 -27.28 0.89
C ASN A 151 -8.43 -25.88 1.36
N ILE A 152 -9.37 -24.94 1.48
CA ILE A 152 -9.13 -23.60 2.03
C ILE A 152 -8.63 -23.67 3.49
N SER A 153 -9.20 -24.57 4.29
CA SER A 153 -8.74 -24.78 5.68
C SER A 153 -7.31 -25.27 5.74
N TYR A 154 -6.91 -26.20 4.86
CA TYR A 154 -5.51 -26.64 4.75
C TYR A 154 -4.59 -25.52 4.24
N PHE A 155 -5.06 -24.72 3.31
CA PHE A 155 -4.31 -23.55 2.81
C PHE A 155 -4.00 -22.55 3.93
N PHE A 156 -4.99 -22.15 4.74
CA PHE A 156 -4.71 -21.26 5.88
C PHE A 156 -3.82 -21.92 6.93
N LYS A 157 -3.95 -23.23 7.14
CA LYS A 157 -3.06 -23.96 8.04
C LYS A 157 -1.61 -23.98 7.53
N SER A 158 -1.41 -24.08 6.21
CA SER A 158 -0.09 -23.94 5.61
C SER A 158 0.54 -22.57 5.93
N ILE A 159 -0.22 -21.49 5.79
CA ILE A 159 0.30 -20.15 6.14
C ILE A 159 0.60 -20.03 7.63
N GLU A 160 -0.26 -20.56 8.54
CA GLU A 160 0.03 -20.58 9.97
C GLU A 160 1.35 -21.29 10.28
N ILE A 161 1.60 -22.44 9.64
CA ILE A 161 2.84 -23.21 9.81
C ILE A 161 4.08 -22.41 9.39
N ILE A 162 4.00 -21.57 8.35
CA ILE A 162 5.11 -20.70 7.94
C ILE A 162 5.49 -19.75 9.07
N PHE A 163 4.50 -19.13 9.72
CA PHE A 163 4.74 -18.26 10.87
C PHE A 163 5.31 -19.02 12.08
N GLU A 164 4.83 -20.26 12.35
CA GLU A 164 5.35 -21.11 13.41
C GLU A 164 6.83 -21.47 13.16
N ILE A 165 7.17 -21.87 11.93
CA ILE A 165 8.54 -22.21 11.56
C ILE A 165 9.47 -21.01 11.73
N ARG A 166 9.04 -19.83 11.25
CA ARG A 166 9.79 -18.58 11.46
C ARG A 166 10.02 -18.30 12.95
N HIS A 167 8.99 -18.51 13.79
CA HIS A 167 9.11 -18.33 15.23
C HIS A 167 10.17 -19.24 15.83
N ILE A 168 10.13 -20.54 15.51
CA ILE A 168 11.10 -21.55 15.98
C ILE A 168 12.52 -21.17 15.54
N LEU A 169 12.71 -20.85 14.24
CA LEU A 169 14.01 -20.49 13.69
C LEU A 169 14.61 -19.23 14.33
N CYS A 170 13.78 -18.25 14.69
CA CYS A 170 14.25 -17.00 15.26
C CYS A 170 14.45 -17.05 16.79
N HIS A 171 13.72 -17.92 17.50
CA HIS A 171 13.64 -17.83 18.97
C HIS A 171 14.00 -19.13 19.70
N GLU A 172 13.98 -20.31 19.04
CA GLU A 172 14.17 -21.61 19.67
C GLU A 172 15.44 -22.33 19.23
N GLY A 173 16.30 -21.66 18.46
CA GLY A 173 17.62 -22.19 18.08
C GLY A 173 17.64 -23.15 16.91
N GLY A 174 16.53 -23.28 16.15
CA GLY A 174 16.46 -24.04 14.91
C GLY A 174 15.50 -25.23 14.92
N LEU A 175 15.33 -25.85 13.76
CA LEU A 175 14.43 -26.97 13.57
C LEU A 175 15.10 -28.30 13.94
N THR A 176 14.33 -29.23 14.52
CA THR A 176 14.80 -30.60 14.82
C THR A 176 15.02 -31.46 13.56
N LYS A 177 14.41 -31.08 12.45
CA LYS A 177 14.55 -31.73 11.14
C LYS A 177 14.74 -30.65 10.07
N PRO A 178 15.64 -30.84 9.10
CA PRO A 178 15.81 -29.91 8.01
C PRO A 178 14.52 -29.82 7.17
N LEU A 179 14.29 -28.65 6.59
CA LEU A 179 13.22 -28.42 5.64
C LEU A 179 13.54 -29.13 4.32
N ASP A 180 12.56 -29.82 3.73
CA ASP A 180 12.73 -30.39 2.40
C ASP A 180 12.32 -29.37 1.31
N ASN A 181 12.90 -29.53 0.13
CA ASN A 181 12.73 -28.65 -1.00
C ASN A 181 11.25 -28.53 -1.44
N LYS A 182 10.50 -29.64 -1.43
CA LYS A 182 9.09 -29.63 -1.84
C LYS A 182 8.23 -28.81 -0.88
N PHE A 183 8.53 -28.91 0.41
CA PHE A 183 7.81 -28.14 1.43
C PHE A 183 8.10 -26.65 1.33
N ILE A 184 9.36 -26.26 1.02
CA ILE A 184 9.72 -24.85 0.80
C ILE A 184 9.02 -24.28 -0.44
N MET A 185 9.01 -25.02 -1.55
CA MET A 185 8.27 -24.59 -2.75
C MET A 185 6.78 -24.38 -2.44
N GLN A 186 6.18 -25.29 -1.65
CA GLN A 186 4.79 -25.13 -1.23
C GLN A 186 4.59 -23.89 -0.38
N MET A 187 5.48 -23.60 0.57
CA MET A 187 5.42 -22.39 1.39
C MET A 187 5.47 -21.12 0.53
N ILE A 188 6.37 -21.05 -0.46
CA ILE A 188 6.45 -19.89 -1.37
C ILE A 188 5.16 -19.75 -2.16
N SER A 189 4.67 -20.83 -2.77
CA SER A 189 3.44 -20.84 -3.57
C SER A 189 2.21 -20.44 -2.75
N ASP A 190 2.04 -21.02 -1.56
CA ASP A 190 0.91 -20.68 -0.68
C ASP A 190 0.96 -19.22 -0.24
N SER A 191 2.17 -18.70 0.04
CA SER A 191 2.33 -17.29 0.42
C SER A 191 2.02 -16.34 -0.73
N GLN A 192 2.40 -16.69 -1.97
CA GLN A 192 2.03 -15.92 -3.16
C GLN A 192 0.50 -15.86 -3.34
N LEU A 193 -0.15 -17.01 -3.26
CA LEU A 193 -1.63 -17.08 -3.35
C LEU A 193 -2.32 -16.32 -2.23
N PHE A 194 -1.80 -16.41 -0.99
CA PHE A 194 -2.36 -15.70 0.15
C PHE A 194 -2.32 -14.18 -0.03
N VAL A 195 -1.17 -13.65 -0.42
CA VAL A 195 -1.01 -12.22 -0.72
C VAL A 195 -1.91 -11.81 -1.87
N GLN A 196 -1.94 -12.58 -2.96
CA GLN A 196 -2.75 -12.26 -4.13
C GLN A 196 -4.26 -12.21 -3.83
N PHE A 197 -4.79 -13.21 -3.11
CA PHE A 197 -6.21 -13.21 -2.76
C PHE A 197 -6.57 -12.12 -1.74
N ALA A 198 -5.64 -11.83 -0.81
CA ALA A 198 -5.82 -10.72 0.12
C ALA A 198 -5.88 -9.38 -0.63
N ASP A 199 -4.97 -9.14 -1.57
CA ASP A 199 -4.95 -7.93 -2.40
C ASP A 199 -6.25 -7.80 -3.20
N PHE A 200 -6.69 -8.84 -3.92
CA PHE A 200 -7.94 -8.82 -4.67
C PHE A 200 -9.16 -8.50 -3.80
N LEU A 201 -9.22 -9.05 -2.58
CA LEU A 201 -10.33 -8.75 -1.67
C LEU A 201 -10.26 -7.31 -1.16
N ILE A 202 -9.06 -6.83 -0.83
CA ILE A 202 -8.86 -5.47 -0.33
C ILE A 202 -9.24 -4.46 -1.42
N ASP A 203 -8.83 -4.71 -2.66
CA ASP A 203 -9.18 -3.88 -3.81
C ASP A 203 -10.69 -3.85 -4.04
N ASP A 204 -11.38 -5.00 -3.99
CA ASP A 204 -12.84 -5.06 -4.10
C ASP A 204 -13.56 -4.24 -3.00
N ILE A 205 -12.98 -4.21 -1.78
CA ILE A 205 -13.57 -3.48 -0.65
C ILE A 205 -13.27 -2.00 -0.73
N MET A 206 -12.03 -1.65 -1.09
CA MET A 206 -11.57 -0.26 -1.12
C MET A 206 -12.02 0.50 -2.37
N TYR A 207 -12.31 -0.23 -3.44
CA TYR A 207 -12.66 0.34 -4.76
C TYR A 207 -13.80 -0.47 -5.41
N PRO A 208 -14.99 -0.56 -4.77
CA PRO A 208 -16.06 -1.48 -5.18
C PRO A 208 -16.60 -1.21 -6.58
N ASP A 209 -16.50 0.02 -7.05
CA ASP A 209 -17.01 0.46 -8.36
C ASP A 209 -15.90 0.60 -9.42
N PHE A 210 -14.66 0.26 -9.06
CA PHE A 210 -13.53 0.42 -9.97
C PHE A 210 -13.33 -0.84 -10.83
N ASP A 211 -13.35 -0.63 -12.15
CA ASP A 211 -12.99 -1.68 -13.10
C ASP A 211 -11.47 -1.71 -13.30
N PHE A 212 -10.80 -2.73 -12.77
CA PHE A 212 -9.34 -2.92 -12.87
C PHE A 212 -8.87 -3.33 -14.27
N THR A 213 -9.63 -3.01 -15.32
CA THR A 213 -9.13 -3.15 -16.69
C THR A 213 -8.11 -2.05 -17.01
N GLN A 214 -7.18 -2.35 -17.94
CA GLN A 214 -6.19 -1.36 -18.36
C GLN A 214 -6.84 -0.10 -18.94
N VAL A 215 -7.99 -0.24 -19.58
CA VAL A 215 -8.74 0.90 -20.13
C VAL A 215 -9.25 1.79 -19.00
N ALA A 216 -9.92 1.20 -18.00
CA ALA A 216 -10.42 1.95 -16.86
C ALA A 216 -9.28 2.61 -16.05
N MET A 217 -8.15 1.93 -15.86
CA MET A 217 -6.98 2.53 -15.20
C MET A 217 -6.40 3.71 -15.97
N ASN A 218 -6.37 3.66 -17.30
CA ASN A 218 -5.94 4.76 -18.14
C ASN A 218 -6.91 5.96 -18.05
N GLU A 219 -8.22 5.68 -18.05
CA GLU A 219 -9.27 6.70 -17.93
C GLU A 219 -9.24 7.37 -16.56
N ASP A 220 -9.14 6.61 -15.49
CA ASP A 220 -9.04 7.12 -14.10
C ASP A 220 -7.80 8.00 -13.92
N ALA A 221 -6.64 7.55 -14.39
CA ALA A 221 -5.41 8.33 -14.33
C ALA A 221 -5.53 9.66 -15.11
N SER A 222 -6.20 9.65 -16.26
CA SER A 222 -6.46 10.85 -17.06
C SER A 222 -7.41 11.80 -16.32
N GLN A 223 -8.52 11.30 -15.77
CA GLN A 223 -9.48 12.10 -15.02
C GLN A 223 -8.85 12.70 -13.74
N SER A 224 -8.02 11.95 -13.05
CA SER A 224 -7.27 12.44 -11.89
C SER A 224 -6.35 13.60 -12.25
N PHE A 225 -5.66 13.50 -13.39
CA PHE A 225 -4.83 14.60 -13.88
C PHE A 225 -5.66 15.83 -14.27
N ASP A 226 -6.76 15.65 -15.01
CA ASP A 226 -7.64 16.76 -15.41
C ASP A 226 -8.22 17.49 -14.20
N LEU A 227 -8.59 16.74 -13.15
CA LEU A 227 -9.08 17.30 -11.89
C LEU A 227 -7.99 18.13 -11.18
N ALA A 228 -6.79 17.57 -11.06
CA ALA A 228 -5.65 18.27 -10.43
C ALA A 228 -5.26 19.52 -11.22
N GLU A 229 -5.23 19.47 -12.56
CA GLU A 229 -4.94 20.63 -13.40
C GLU A 229 -5.98 21.74 -13.21
N LYS A 230 -7.27 21.39 -13.17
CA LYS A 230 -8.35 22.35 -12.89
C LYS A 230 -8.20 22.99 -11.51
N GLN A 231 -7.94 22.20 -10.47
CA GLN A 231 -7.71 22.73 -9.12
C GLN A 231 -6.52 23.69 -9.07
N LEU A 232 -5.45 23.38 -9.78
CA LEU A 232 -4.30 24.29 -9.88
C LEU A 232 -4.66 25.60 -10.56
N GLU A 233 -5.42 25.55 -11.66
CA GLU A 233 -5.90 26.73 -12.37
C GLU A 233 -6.79 27.60 -11.48
N ASP A 234 -7.75 26.99 -10.75
CA ASP A 234 -8.65 27.69 -9.82
C ASP A 234 -7.87 28.41 -8.71
N ILE A 235 -6.85 27.77 -8.14
CA ILE A 235 -5.99 28.38 -7.12
C ILE A 235 -5.20 29.57 -7.69
N ILE A 236 -4.62 29.40 -8.88
CA ILE A 236 -3.83 30.46 -9.53
C ILE A 236 -4.74 31.65 -9.85
N GLU A 237 -5.94 31.41 -10.37
CA GLU A 237 -6.91 32.47 -10.65
C GLU A 237 -7.31 33.21 -9.38
N HIS A 238 -7.62 32.48 -8.29
CA HIS A 238 -7.91 33.07 -6.99
C HIS A 238 -6.76 33.93 -6.48
N LEU A 239 -5.52 33.46 -6.57
CA LEU A 239 -4.35 34.22 -6.16
C LEU A 239 -4.16 35.50 -6.99
N LYS A 240 -4.30 35.42 -8.32
CA LYS A 240 -4.26 36.59 -9.21
C LYS A 240 -5.33 37.62 -8.86
N ASN A 241 -6.55 37.16 -8.54
CA ASN A 241 -7.65 38.06 -8.15
C ASN A 241 -7.40 38.74 -6.78
N LYS A 242 -6.67 38.08 -5.87
CA LYS A 242 -6.24 38.66 -4.59
C LYS A 242 -5.09 39.65 -4.72
N ASP A 243 -4.26 39.52 -5.73
CA ASP A 243 -3.07 40.37 -5.94
C ASP A 243 -3.42 41.70 -6.61
N LYS A 244 -4.05 42.58 -5.84
CA LYS A 244 -4.48 43.93 -6.30
C LYS A 244 -3.32 44.81 -6.81
N ASN A 245 -2.07 44.46 -6.51
CA ASN A 245 -0.90 45.29 -6.79
C ASN A 245 0.06 44.58 -7.80
N ASP A 246 -0.36 43.47 -8.38
CA ASP A 246 0.45 42.73 -9.37
C ASP A 246 1.86 42.37 -8.85
N ILE A 247 1.93 41.99 -7.56
CA ILE A 247 3.19 41.71 -6.85
C ILE A 247 3.67 40.29 -7.15
N TRP A 248 2.72 39.35 -7.41
CA TRP A 248 3.04 37.93 -7.55
C TRP A 248 3.24 37.57 -9.01
N ASP A 249 4.43 37.07 -9.33
CA ASP A 249 4.78 36.56 -10.66
C ASP A 249 4.64 35.04 -10.71
N PHE A 250 3.70 34.57 -11.50
CA PHE A 250 3.44 33.14 -11.75
C PHE A 250 4.08 32.63 -13.04
N SER A 251 4.96 33.40 -13.69
CA SER A 251 5.60 33.00 -14.96
C SER A 251 6.44 31.72 -14.82
N TYR A 252 6.97 31.43 -13.64
CA TYR A 252 7.72 30.22 -13.34
C TYR A 252 6.90 28.93 -13.54
N LEU A 253 5.57 29.00 -13.53
CA LEU A 253 4.71 27.83 -13.71
C LEU A 253 4.86 27.24 -15.12
N GLU A 254 5.22 28.04 -16.13
CA GLU A 254 5.48 27.53 -17.47
C GLU A 254 6.72 26.61 -17.51
N GLU A 255 7.78 26.99 -16.80
CA GLU A 255 8.96 26.14 -16.68
C GLU A 255 8.70 24.92 -15.80
N TRP A 256 7.88 25.08 -14.76
CA TRP A 256 7.46 23.98 -13.93
C TRP A 256 6.59 22.96 -14.71
N LYS A 257 5.69 23.39 -15.60
CA LYS A 257 4.92 22.49 -16.48
C LYS A 257 5.86 21.65 -17.35
N LYS A 258 6.93 22.23 -17.90
CA LYS A 258 7.95 21.49 -18.66
C LYS A 258 8.67 20.45 -17.79
N TYR A 259 9.00 20.83 -16.56
CA TYR A 259 9.58 19.90 -15.58
C TYR A 259 8.63 18.73 -15.30
N ARG A 260 7.35 19.01 -15.04
CA ARG A 260 6.32 18.00 -14.78
C ARG A 260 6.24 16.97 -15.92
N GLU A 261 6.19 17.44 -17.17
CA GLU A 261 6.17 16.57 -18.34
C GLU A 261 7.45 15.73 -18.48
N ALA A 262 8.60 16.35 -18.27
CA ALA A 262 9.88 15.65 -18.34
C ALA A 262 9.98 14.56 -17.26
N LYS A 263 9.52 14.86 -16.05
CA LYS A 263 9.45 13.91 -14.94
C LYS A 263 8.53 12.75 -15.29
N ALA A 264 7.30 13.02 -15.76
CA ALA A 264 6.35 11.99 -16.13
C ALA A 264 6.89 11.07 -17.24
N LYS A 265 7.54 11.62 -18.26
CA LYS A 265 8.23 10.85 -19.31
C LYS A 265 9.36 9.96 -18.75
N CYS A 266 10.11 10.48 -17.77
CA CYS A 266 11.17 9.70 -17.13
C CYS A 266 10.62 8.52 -16.33
N GLU A 267 9.58 8.76 -15.52
CA GLU A 267 8.97 7.73 -14.66
C GLU A 267 8.20 6.68 -15.47
N SER A 268 7.56 7.05 -16.58
CA SER A 268 6.84 6.11 -17.45
C SER A 268 7.73 5.37 -18.46
N LYS A 269 9.03 5.71 -18.55
CA LYS A 269 9.94 5.15 -19.56
C LYS A 269 10.06 3.62 -19.51
N CYS A 270 9.98 3.03 -18.33
CA CYS A 270 10.03 1.55 -18.19
C CYS A 270 8.81 0.85 -18.81
N CYS A 271 7.72 1.58 -19.06
CA CYS A 271 6.47 1.07 -19.65
C CYS A 271 6.30 1.53 -21.10
N GLU A 272 7.32 2.15 -21.73
CA GLU A 272 7.23 2.73 -23.08
C GLU A 272 6.84 1.67 -24.11
N GLY A 273 5.81 1.97 -24.91
CA GLY A 273 5.23 1.04 -25.89
C GLY A 273 4.27 -0.01 -25.31
N GLY A 274 4.11 -0.09 -24.00
CA GLY A 274 3.16 -0.98 -23.31
C GLY A 274 1.83 -0.29 -22.95
N SER A 275 0.82 -1.09 -22.65
CA SER A 275 -0.52 -0.59 -22.27
C SER A 275 -0.54 0.16 -20.94
N MET A 276 0.44 -0.06 -20.06
CA MET A 276 0.61 0.65 -18.78
C MET A 276 1.20 2.06 -18.92
N TYR A 277 1.80 2.38 -20.07
CA TYR A 277 2.45 3.69 -20.27
C TYR A 277 1.52 4.87 -19.99
N PRO A 278 0.27 4.91 -20.55
CA PRO A 278 -0.63 6.04 -20.27
C PRO A 278 -0.97 6.19 -18.80
N THR A 279 -1.26 5.08 -18.10
CA THR A 279 -1.55 5.10 -16.65
C THR A 279 -0.40 5.71 -15.86
N VAL A 280 0.82 5.18 -16.03
CA VAL A 280 2.00 5.65 -15.26
C VAL A 280 2.32 7.11 -15.59
N TYR A 281 2.22 7.51 -16.85
CA TYR A 281 2.48 8.88 -17.29
C TYR A 281 1.47 9.87 -16.66
N MET A 282 0.17 9.58 -16.75
CA MET A 282 -0.88 10.47 -16.24
C MET A 282 -0.90 10.51 -14.71
N THR A 283 -0.64 9.39 -14.03
CA THR A 283 -0.50 9.36 -12.57
C THR A 283 0.67 10.22 -12.09
N SER A 284 1.81 10.18 -12.80
CA SER A 284 2.96 11.06 -12.49
C SER A 284 2.64 12.54 -12.73
N MET A 285 1.90 12.84 -13.79
CA MET A 285 1.41 14.20 -14.08
C MET A 285 0.49 14.71 -12.95
N ALA A 286 -0.50 13.90 -12.56
CA ALA A 286 -1.45 14.22 -11.48
C ALA A 286 -0.73 14.47 -10.15
N GLY A 287 0.07 13.51 -9.68
CA GLY A 287 0.77 13.61 -8.39
C GLY A 287 1.75 14.80 -8.34
N THR A 288 2.41 15.12 -9.48
CA THR A 288 3.28 16.31 -9.52
C THR A 288 2.46 17.61 -9.45
N THR A 289 1.25 17.63 -10.03
CA THR A 289 0.32 18.76 -9.95
C THR A 289 -0.23 18.95 -8.53
N GLU A 290 -0.63 17.87 -7.87
CA GLU A 290 -1.09 17.88 -6.47
C GLU A 290 -0.01 18.40 -5.51
N ASN A 291 1.25 18.03 -5.75
CA ASN A 291 2.36 18.57 -4.97
C ASN A 291 2.52 20.10 -5.15
N MET A 292 2.33 20.62 -6.36
CA MET A 292 2.36 22.07 -6.61
C MET A 292 1.16 22.75 -5.92
N ILE A 293 -0.03 22.18 -6.01
CA ILE A 293 -1.22 22.68 -5.30
C ILE A 293 -0.94 22.77 -3.79
N SER A 294 -0.39 21.71 -3.21
CA SER A 294 -0.05 21.65 -1.78
C SER A 294 0.97 22.72 -1.41
N GLN A 295 1.98 22.95 -2.27
CA GLN A 295 2.97 23.99 -2.05
C GLN A 295 2.36 25.41 -2.12
N LEU A 296 1.52 25.68 -3.12
CA LEU A 296 0.83 26.96 -3.24
C LEU A 296 -0.10 27.22 -2.04
N LYS A 297 -0.88 26.21 -1.62
CA LYS A 297 -1.73 26.31 -0.42
C LYS A 297 -0.92 26.68 0.82
N LYS A 298 0.28 26.10 0.99
CA LYS A 298 1.20 26.41 2.10
C LYS A 298 1.79 27.82 2.00
N ASP A 299 2.34 28.17 0.85
CA ASP A 299 3.04 29.44 0.64
C ASP A 299 2.13 30.65 0.79
N PHE A 300 0.89 30.52 0.32
CA PHE A 300 -0.12 31.58 0.37
C PHE A 300 -1.13 31.42 1.53
N ARG A 301 -0.91 30.46 2.45
CA ARG A 301 -1.73 30.18 3.65
C ARG A 301 -3.20 29.97 3.34
N LEU A 302 -3.49 29.20 2.29
CA LEU A 302 -4.86 28.87 1.86
C LEU A 302 -5.39 27.64 2.61
N TYR A 303 -5.34 27.64 3.93
CA TYR A 303 -5.69 26.47 4.77
C TYR A 303 -7.17 26.11 4.74
N ASP A 304 -8.04 27.10 4.46
CA ASP A 304 -9.50 26.94 4.39
C ASP A 304 -10.00 26.74 2.94
N TRP A 305 -9.04 26.60 1.99
CA TRP A 305 -9.40 26.32 0.61
C TRP A 305 -9.90 24.90 0.49
N ASP A 306 -11.22 24.72 0.33
CA ASP A 306 -11.77 23.43 0.01
C ASP A 306 -11.63 23.13 -1.49
N ASP A 307 -11.59 21.83 -1.82
CA ASP A 307 -11.41 21.37 -3.19
C ASP A 307 -12.62 21.65 -4.10
N ARG A 308 -13.66 22.32 -3.59
CA ARG A 308 -14.86 22.76 -4.31
C ARG A 308 -14.80 24.21 -4.76
N GLY A 309 -13.74 24.94 -4.40
CA GLY A 309 -13.56 26.34 -4.77
C GLY A 309 -14.46 27.35 -4.01
N GLU A 310 -15.16 26.89 -2.97
CA GLU A 310 -15.97 27.72 -2.10
C GLU A 310 -15.20 27.99 -0.81
N SER A 311 -14.74 29.23 -0.63
CA SER A 311 -14.34 29.72 0.68
C SER A 311 -15.60 30.10 1.44
N ASP A 312 -15.95 29.35 2.48
CA ASP A 312 -16.88 29.86 3.49
C ASP A 312 -16.25 31.11 4.12
N ILE A 313 -16.79 32.29 3.74
CA ILE A 313 -16.52 33.59 4.38
C ILE A 313 -17.44 33.72 5.59
#